data_1038542faed2224a0b174ca5b32b1534
#
_entry.id   1038542faed2224a0b174ca5b32b1534
#
_cell.length_a   1.000
_cell.length_b   1.000
_cell.length_c   1.000
_cell.angle_alpha   90.00
_cell.angle_beta   90.00
_cell.angle_gamma   90.00
#
_symmetry.space_group_name_H-M   'P 1'
#
loop_
_entity.id
_entity.type
_entity.pdbx_description
1 polymer ?
#
loop_
_entity_poly.entity_id
_entity_poly.type
_entity_poly.pdbx_seq_one_letter_code
_entity_poly.pdbx_strand_id
1 'polypeptide(L)'
;MIFDQQTAVETANHLLQINAIKLNPENPFLWASGWKSPIYCDNRITLSYHQVRNYLSDQLSYQAKTIYKNEKFIIAGVATGAIGIGMLVAQKLGLPFIYVR
;
A
#
# COMPACT_ATOMS: atom_id res chain seq x y z
N MET A 1 5.48 -1.38 12.18
CA MET A 1 6.56 -2.39 12.01
C MET A 1 7.21 -2.21 10.65
N ILE A 2 8.52 -2.25 10.60
CA ILE A 2 9.30 -2.16 9.36
C ILE A 2 9.84 -3.56 9.06
N PHE A 3 9.57 -4.09 7.87
CA PHE A 3 10.06 -5.40 7.44
C PHE A 3 11.58 -5.38 7.23
N ASP A 4 12.07 -4.39 6.50
CA ASP A 4 13.49 -4.04 6.41
C ASP A 4 13.64 -2.56 6.11
N GLN A 5 14.80 -1.99 6.48
CA GLN A 5 15.03 -0.55 6.39
C GLN A 5 15.12 -0.07 4.94
N GLN A 6 15.74 -0.84 4.07
CA GLN A 6 15.88 -0.46 2.65
C GLN A 6 14.51 -0.35 1.98
N THR A 7 13.65 -1.36 2.14
CA THR A 7 12.29 -1.35 1.58
C THR A 7 11.46 -0.19 2.13
N ALA A 8 11.60 0.12 3.42
CA ALA A 8 10.91 1.26 4.03
C ALA A 8 11.31 2.59 3.38
N VAL A 9 12.60 2.82 3.19
CA VAL A 9 13.12 4.06 2.57
C VAL A 9 12.69 4.15 1.10
N GLU A 10 12.84 3.09 0.34
CA GLU A 10 12.44 3.06 -1.08
C GLU A 10 10.94 3.30 -1.25
N THR A 11 10.12 2.68 -0.40
CA THR A 11 8.66 2.89 -0.41
C THR A 11 8.32 4.35 -0.11
N ALA A 12 8.93 4.93 0.91
CA ALA A 12 8.71 6.34 1.25
C ALA A 12 9.10 7.27 0.09
N ASN A 13 10.23 7.00 -0.56
CA ASN A 13 10.69 7.78 -1.72
C ASN A 13 9.69 7.69 -2.88
N HIS A 14 9.19 6.50 -3.22
CA HIS A 14 8.17 6.34 -4.25
C HIS A 14 6.90 7.15 -3.93
N LEU A 15 6.41 7.07 -2.70
CA LEU A 15 5.20 7.77 -2.29
C LEU A 15 5.36 9.30 -2.30
N LEU A 16 6.52 9.80 -1.90
CA LEU A 16 6.83 11.23 -1.94
C LEU A 16 6.94 11.74 -3.38
N GLN A 17 7.60 11.00 -4.27
CA GLN A 17 7.79 11.41 -5.67
C GLN A 17 6.48 11.56 -6.44
N ILE A 18 5.48 10.75 -6.15
CA ILE A 18 4.17 10.81 -6.82
C ILE A 18 3.15 11.67 -6.07
N ASN A 19 3.57 12.37 -5.02
CA ASN A 19 2.68 13.18 -4.16
C ASN A 19 1.54 12.37 -3.51
N ALA A 20 1.75 11.09 -3.24
CA ALA A 20 0.84 10.30 -2.44
C ALA A 20 0.85 10.73 -0.97
N ILE A 21 2.01 11.17 -0.48
CA ILE A 21 2.18 11.77 0.83
C ILE A 21 2.21 13.27 0.67
N LYS A 22 1.29 13.96 1.36
CA LYS A 22 1.17 15.43 1.36
C LYS A 22 1.43 15.96 2.76
N LEU A 23 2.25 16.98 2.85
CA LEU A 23 2.61 17.64 4.11
C LEU A 23 2.17 19.10 4.06
N ASN A 24 1.39 19.54 5.04
CA ASN A 24 0.99 20.94 5.18
C ASN A 24 0.80 21.29 6.67
N PRO A 25 1.89 21.57 7.41
CA PRO A 25 1.81 21.87 8.83
C PRO A 25 1.13 23.20 9.13
N GLU A 26 1.19 24.18 8.22
CA GLU A 26 0.59 25.50 8.41
C GLU A 26 -0.92 25.48 8.20
N ASN A 27 -1.40 24.61 7.29
CA ASN A 27 -2.82 24.46 6.98
C ASN A 27 -3.20 22.97 6.99
N PRO A 28 -3.39 22.38 8.18
CA PRO A 28 -3.60 20.94 8.32
C PRO A 28 -4.81 20.41 7.57
N PHE A 29 -4.70 19.16 7.10
CA PHE A 29 -5.81 18.43 6.48
C PHE A 29 -6.84 18.02 7.51
N LEU A 30 -8.11 18.13 7.16
CA LEU A 30 -9.23 17.61 7.95
C LEU A 30 -9.52 16.18 7.48
N TRP A 31 -9.28 15.20 8.35
CA TRP A 31 -9.62 13.82 8.08
C TRP A 31 -11.12 13.55 8.28
N ALA A 32 -11.63 12.48 7.67
CA ALA A 32 -13.03 12.07 7.83
C ALA A 32 -13.42 11.80 9.28
N SER A 33 -12.45 11.44 10.14
CA SER A 33 -12.64 11.28 11.59
C SER A 33 -12.87 12.59 12.34
N GLY A 34 -12.69 13.75 11.69
CA GLY A 34 -12.73 15.07 12.31
C GLY A 34 -11.39 15.54 12.88
N TRP A 35 -10.36 14.72 12.82
CA TRP A 35 -9.01 15.11 13.25
C TRP A 35 -8.32 15.98 12.21
N LYS A 36 -7.57 16.97 12.69
CA LYS A 36 -6.67 17.77 11.86
C LYS A 36 -5.27 17.16 11.90
N SER A 37 -4.68 16.98 10.72
CA SER A 37 -3.34 16.41 10.60
C SER A 37 -2.49 17.20 9.61
N PRO A 38 -1.20 17.43 9.91
CA PRO A 38 -0.28 18.06 8.95
C PRO A 38 0.11 17.13 7.80
N ILE A 39 -0.27 15.86 7.86
CA ILE A 39 0.04 14.84 6.86
C ILE A 39 -1.23 14.19 6.34
N TYR A 40 -1.23 13.93 5.03
CA TYR A 40 -2.26 13.11 4.37
C TYR A 40 -1.57 12.15 3.41
N CYS A 41 -1.90 10.85 3.51
CA CYS A 41 -1.39 9.83 2.61
C CYS A 41 -2.54 9.17 1.84
N ASP A 42 -2.51 9.29 0.50
CA ASP A 42 -3.46 8.61 -0.39
C ASP A 42 -2.75 7.53 -1.19
N ASN A 43 -2.78 6.31 -0.67
CA ASN A 43 -2.14 5.17 -1.32
C ASN A 43 -2.80 4.76 -2.64
N ARG A 44 -4.04 5.18 -2.90
CA ARG A 44 -4.74 4.87 -4.16
C ARG A 44 -4.07 5.51 -5.37
N ILE A 45 -3.37 6.63 -5.17
CA ILE A 45 -2.60 7.31 -6.23
C ILE A 45 -1.54 6.37 -6.82
N THR A 46 -0.98 5.45 -6.02
CA THR A 46 0.04 4.50 -6.49
C THR A 46 -0.42 3.64 -7.65
N LEU A 47 -1.73 3.39 -7.76
CA LEU A 47 -2.31 2.57 -8.82
C LEU A 47 -2.18 3.21 -10.20
N SER A 48 -2.06 4.53 -10.28
CA SER A 48 -1.89 5.29 -11.52
C SER A 48 -0.44 5.30 -12.03
N TYR A 49 0.52 4.87 -11.23
CA TYR A 49 1.94 4.88 -11.57
C TYR A 49 2.45 3.45 -11.70
N HIS A 50 2.63 2.99 -12.93
CA HIS A 50 2.98 1.60 -13.25
C HIS A 50 4.21 1.10 -12.48
N GLN A 51 5.28 1.86 -12.42
CA GLN A 51 6.51 1.47 -11.70
C GLN A 51 6.29 1.37 -10.19
N VAL A 52 5.53 2.31 -9.61
CA VAL A 52 5.28 2.33 -8.17
C VAL A 52 4.36 1.18 -7.76
N ARG A 53 3.24 0.98 -8.46
CA ARG A 53 2.34 -0.13 -8.14
C ARG A 53 3.01 -1.49 -8.32
N ASN A 54 3.88 -1.64 -9.33
CA ASN A 54 4.67 -2.86 -9.50
C ASN A 54 5.62 -3.09 -8.33
N TYR A 55 6.38 -2.06 -7.95
CA TYR A 55 7.27 -2.13 -6.80
C TYR A 55 6.51 -2.55 -5.53
N LEU A 56 5.41 -1.87 -5.23
CA LEU A 56 4.62 -2.17 -4.02
C LEU A 56 4.05 -3.59 -4.05
N SER A 57 3.50 -4.01 -5.18
CA SER A 57 2.95 -5.36 -5.30
C SER A 57 4.03 -6.44 -5.22
N ASP A 58 5.23 -6.18 -5.75
CA ASP A 58 6.38 -7.08 -5.61
C ASP A 58 6.80 -7.23 -4.14
N GLN A 59 6.94 -6.12 -3.43
CA GLN A 59 7.34 -6.13 -2.02
C GLN A 59 6.30 -6.81 -1.13
N LEU A 60 5.02 -6.50 -1.32
CA LEU A 60 3.94 -7.15 -0.57
C LEU A 60 3.87 -8.66 -0.86
N SER A 61 4.05 -9.05 -2.11
CA SER A 61 4.06 -10.46 -2.50
C SER A 61 5.24 -11.21 -1.88
N TYR A 62 6.41 -10.60 -1.89
CA TYR A 62 7.61 -11.15 -1.25
C TYR A 62 7.41 -11.35 0.25
N GLN A 63 6.88 -10.35 0.93
CA GLN A 63 6.62 -10.41 2.37
C GLN A 63 5.58 -11.48 2.71
N ALA A 64 4.48 -11.55 1.94
CA ALA A 64 3.46 -12.57 2.13
C ALA A 64 4.03 -13.99 1.99
N LYS A 65 4.83 -14.24 0.97
CA LYS A 65 5.52 -15.53 0.79
C LYS A 65 6.49 -15.84 1.92
N THR A 66 7.20 -14.84 2.41
CA THR A 66 8.18 -15.02 3.49
C THR A 66 7.49 -15.38 4.80
N ILE A 67 6.37 -14.73 5.10
CA ILE A 67 5.62 -14.94 6.35
C ILE A 67 4.85 -16.27 6.34
N TYR A 68 4.18 -16.58 5.23
CA TYR A 68 3.25 -17.71 5.12
C TYR A 68 3.81 -18.88 4.29
N LYS A 69 5.09 -19.03 4.22
CA LYS A 69 5.90 -20.00 3.43
C LYS A 69 5.15 -21.17 2.78
N ASN A 70 4.67 -22.11 3.60
CA ASN A 70 4.02 -23.36 3.14
C ASN A 70 2.52 -23.40 3.46
N GLU A 71 1.96 -22.30 3.94
CA GLU A 71 0.54 -22.25 4.28
C GLU A 71 -0.30 -21.91 3.05
N LYS A 72 -1.51 -22.46 3.03
CA LYS A 72 -2.52 -22.05 2.05
C LYS A 72 -3.19 -20.78 2.56
N PHE A 73 -3.18 -19.72 1.74
CA PHE A 73 -3.83 -18.46 2.10
C PHE A 73 -4.49 -17.83 0.88
N ILE A 74 -5.34 -16.87 1.14
CA ILE A 74 -5.96 -16.01 0.12
C ILE A 74 -5.57 -14.57 0.38
N ILE A 75 -5.72 -13.73 -0.62
CA ILE A 75 -5.50 -12.29 -0.47
C ILE A 75 -6.85 -11.61 -0.26
N ALA A 76 -6.96 -10.82 0.79
CA ALA A 76 -8.14 -10.02 1.08
C ALA A 76 -7.78 -8.53 1.08
N GLY A 77 -8.42 -7.74 0.21
CA GLY A 77 -8.28 -6.29 0.19
C GLY A 77 -9.38 -5.62 0.99
N VAL A 78 -9.01 -4.72 1.89
CA VAL A 78 -10.01 -3.92 2.62
C VAL A 78 -10.49 -2.79 1.71
N ALA A 79 -11.81 -2.72 1.51
CA ALA A 79 -12.42 -1.69 0.66
C ALA A 79 -12.23 -0.30 1.28
N THR A 80 -12.01 0.73 0.49
CA THR A 80 -11.86 0.65 -0.96
C THR A 80 -10.39 0.67 -1.35
N GLY A 81 -9.54 1.27 -0.52
CA GLY A 81 -8.14 1.59 -0.84
C GLY A 81 -7.27 0.39 -1.16
N ALA A 82 -7.54 -0.76 -0.57
CA ALA A 82 -6.71 -1.94 -0.75
C ALA A 82 -7.22 -2.93 -1.82
N ILE A 83 -8.33 -2.64 -2.50
CA ILE A 83 -8.86 -3.54 -3.54
C ILE A 83 -7.86 -3.65 -4.70
N GLY A 84 -7.43 -2.53 -5.25
CA GLY A 84 -6.55 -2.52 -6.42
C GLY A 84 -5.21 -3.18 -6.16
N ILE A 85 -4.52 -2.75 -5.11
CA ILE A 85 -3.20 -3.32 -4.77
C ILE A 85 -3.31 -4.79 -4.35
N GLY A 86 -4.36 -5.15 -3.62
CA GLY A 86 -4.61 -6.53 -3.22
C GLY A 86 -4.80 -7.44 -4.42
N MET A 87 -5.53 -7.00 -5.46
CA MET A 87 -5.69 -7.77 -6.69
C MET A 87 -4.35 -7.98 -7.40
N LEU A 88 -3.49 -6.97 -7.45
CA LEU A 88 -2.17 -7.09 -8.05
C LEU A 88 -1.30 -8.10 -7.31
N VAL A 89 -1.36 -8.13 -5.98
CA VAL A 89 -0.64 -9.12 -5.16
C VAL A 89 -1.17 -10.53 -5.41
N ALA A 90 -2.48 -10.69 -5.42
CA ALA A 90 -3.11 -11.99 -5.71
C ALA A 90 -2.71 -12.51 -7.10
N GLN A 91 -2.70 -11.65 -8.11
CA GLN A 91 -2.29 -11.98 -9.47
C GLN A 91 -0.83 -12.45 -9.51
N LYS A 92 0.08 -11.75 -8.83
CA LYS A 92 1.50 -12.13 -8.77
C LYS A 92 1.73 -13.47 -8.08
N LEU A 93 0.95 -13.76 -7.05
CA LEU A 93 1.07 -15.00 -6.28
C LEU A 93 0.26 -16.17 -6.87
N GLY A 94 -0.62 -15.90 -7.83
CA GLY A 94 -1.52 -16.91 -8.36
C GLY A 94 -2.54 -17.41 -7.33
N LEU A 95 -2.98 -16.53 -6.43
CA LEU A 95 -3.87 -16.86 -5.32
C LEU A 95 -5.27 -16.27 -5.52
N PRO A 96 -6.28 -16.88 -4.87
CA PRO A 96 -7.62 -16.29 -4.83
C PRO A 96 -7.61 -14.91 -4.19
N PHE A 97 -8.51 -14.06 -4.67
CA PHE A 97 -8.71 -12.71 -4.14
C PHE A 97 -10.15 -12.50 -3.71
N ILE A 98 -10.33 -11.87 -2.57
CA ILE A 98 -11.60 -11.33 -2.10
C ILE A 98 -11.39 -9.89 -1.63
N TYR A 99 -12.48 -9.13 -1.48
CA TYR A 99 -12.39 -7.89 -0.73
C TYR A 99 -13.46 -7.86 0.35
N VAL A 100 -13.19 -7.09 1.39
CA VAL A 100 -14.07 -6.94 2.57
C VAL A 100 -14.37 -5.47 2.81
N ARG A 101 -15.53 -5.21 3.34
CA ARG A 101 -15.99 -3.87 3.73
C ARG A 101 -16.10 -3.76 5.24
#